data_ebb5c9c40a7ef908910ee06e43396637
#
_entry.id   ebb5c9c40a7ef908910ee06e43396637
#
_cell.length_a   1.000
_cell.length_b   1.000
_cell.length_c   1.000
_cell.angle_alpha   90.00
_cell.angle_beta   90.00
_cell.angle_gamma   90.00
#
_symmetry.space_group_name_H-M   'P 1'
#
loop_
_entity.id
_entity.type
_entity.pdbx_description
1 polymer ?
#
loop_
_entity_poly.entity_id
_entity_poly.type
_entity_poly.pdbx_seq_one_letter_code
_entity_poly.pdbx_strand_id
1 'polypeptide(L)'
;KVQIVLRDASITSSDSAAIYVKSADKVFVTSDKGTTNTLANGGSFTADGDTNIDGAVFAKDDITFNGSGSLTIDSPAGHGVVGKDDVKFGGGTCTITAAKHGVQANDSVRLAESDVTITSGNDKDGIHVSDDADEEEGTESDSFFYMADGSLTISSGDDGIHADAAVNIEGGTIVINESYEGIEGLSISISGGSTTLTASDDGLNAAGGN
;
A
#
# COMPACT_ATOMS: atom_id res chain seq x y z
N LYS A 1 4.68 0.54 21.01
CA LYS A 1 4.85 1.49 19.88
C LYS A 1 6.32 1.72 19.62
N VAL A 2 6.70 1.74 18.34
CA VAL A 2 8.08 2.00 17.87
C VAL A 2 8.03 3.17 16.88
N GLN A 3 9.02 4.05 16.92
CA GLN A 3 9.22 5.08 15.90
C GLN A 3 10.61 4.93 15.29
N ILE A 4 10.67 4.84 13.97
CA ILE A 4 11.88 4.84 13.16
C ILE A 4 11.92 6.20 12.46
N VAL A 5 12.95 7.01 12.72
CA VAL A 5 13.13 8.32 12.07
C VAL A 5 14.25 8.19 11.05
N LEU A 6 13.90 8.43 9.79
CA LEU A 6 14.81 8.37 8.65
C LEU A 6 15.35 9.79 8.34
N ARG A 7 16.67 9.92 8.21
CA ARG A 7 17.37 11.16 7.89
C ARG A 7 18.45 10.89 6.84
N ASP A 8 18.10 11.10 5.57
CA ASP A 8 18.95 10.80 4.42
C ASP A 8 19.47 9.34 4.46
N ALA A 9 18.55 8.44 4.87
CA ALA A 9 18.85 7.03 5.05
C ALA A 9 18.65 6.27 3.74
N SER A 10 19.59 5.37 3.41
CA SER A 10 19.46 4.41 2.32
C SER A 10 19.68 3.00 2.90
N ILE A 11 18.63 2.19 2.90
CA ILE A 11 18.63 0.84 3.48
C ILE A 11 18.23 -0.13 2.39
N THR A 12 19.11 -1.08 2.08
CA THR A 12 18.83 -2.17 1.14
C THR A 12 19.10 -3.49 1.82
N SER A 13 18.11 -4.37 1.83
CA SER A 13 18.29 -5.76 2.25
C SER A 13 18.52 -6.64 1.02
N SER A 14 19.55 -7.49 1.04
CA SER A 14 19.88 -8.37 -0.10
C SER A 14 18.85 -9.48 -0.30
N ASP A 15 18.23 -9.94 0.78
CA ASP A 15 17.42 -11.17 0.79
C ASP A 15 16.24 -11.13 1.78
N SER A 16 15.80 -9.94 2.16
CA SER A 16 14.66 -9.73 3.07
C SER A 16 14.09 -8.32 2.90
N ALA A 17 13.14 -7.92 3.74
CA ALA A 17 12.66 -6.56 3.84
C ALA A 17 13.75 -5.60 4.35
N ALA A 18 13.77 -4.36 3.86
CA ALA A 18 14.61 -3.29 4.41
C ALA A 18 14.15 -2.90 5.82
N ILE A 19 12.83 -2.98 6.07
CA ILE A 19 12.24 -2.89 7.41
C ILE A 19 11.33 -4.11 7.59
N TYR A 20 11.66 -4.95 8.58
CA TYR A 20 10.83 -6.06 9.02
C TYR A 20 10.32 -5.81 10.43
N VAL A 21 9.02 -5.58 10.57
CA VAL A 21 8.33 -5.47 11.85
C VAL A 21 7.82 -6.86 12.25
N LYS A 22 8.54 -7.49 13.16
CA LYS A 22 8.26 -8.85 13.62
C LYS A 22 7.16 -8.90 14.68
N SER A 23 7.13 -7.87 15.54
CA SER A 23 6.11 -7.67 16.56
C SER A 23 6.21 -6.26 17.15
N ALA A 24 5.16 -5.49 17.06
CA ALA A 24 5.01 -4.19 17.71
C ALA A 24 3.56 -3.73 17.62
N ASP A 25 2.93 -3.32 18.70
CA ASP A 25 1.56 -2.78 18.70
C ASP A 25 1.32 -1.71 17.59
N LYS A 26 2.32 -0.89 17.29
CA LYS A 26 2.28 0.09 16.20
C LYS A 26 3.68 0.60 15.84
N VAL A 27 3.99 0.70 14.56
CA VAL A 27 5.24 1.26 14.06
C VAL A 27 4.99 2.53 13.26
N PHE A 28 5.81 3.55 13.50
CA PHE A 28 5.87 4.76 12.71
C PHE A 28 7.21 4.80 11.96
N VAL A 29 7.17 4.95 10.66
CA VAL A 29 8.34 5.25 9.80
C VAL A 29 8.22 6.71 9.40
N THR A 30 9.06 7.55 10.02
CA THR A 30 9.00 9.01 9.86
C THR A 30 10.14 9.48 8.96
N SER A 31 9.81 10.04 7.80
CA SER A 31 10.76 10.76 6.95
C SER A 31 10.92 12.18 7.47
N ASP A 32 12.10 12.49 8.02
CA ASP A 32 12.35 13.81 8.63
C ASP A 32 12.28 14.93 7.58
N LYS A 33 11.96 16.11 8.01
CA LYS A 33 11.76 17.26 7.13
C LYS A 33 13.00 17.56 6.28
N GLY A 34 12.79 17.65 4.96
CA GLY A 34 13.84 18.01 4.00
C GLY A 34 14.87 16.91 3.73
N THR A 35 14.59 15.68 4.17
CA THR A 35 15.44 14.51 3.89
C THR A 35 14.88 13.66 2.76
N THR A 36 15.75 12.90 2.10
CA THR A 36 15.41 11.92 1.07
C THR A 36 15.88 10.54 1.53
N ASN A 37 14.94 9.61 1.62
CA ASN A 37 15.19 8.29 2.17
C ASN A 37 14.85 7.20 1.15
N THR A 38 15.55 6.06 1.23
CA THR A 38 15.30 4.90 0.36
C THR A 38 15.27 3.62 1.20
N LEU A 39 14.25 2.82 0.97
CA LEU A 39 14.12 1.46 1.49
C LEU A 39 14.00 0.51 0.29
N ALA A 40 14.87 -0.47 0.18
CA ALA A 40 14.89 -1.36 -0.97
C ALA A 40 15.10 -2.82 -0.61
N ASN A 41 14.52 -3.71 -1.41
CA ASN A 41 14.89 -5.12 -1.47
C ASN A 41 15.88 -5.35 -2.60
N GLY A 42 16.84 -6.23 -2.41
CA GLY A 42 17.90 -6.53 -3.37
C GLY A 42 17.54 -7.54 -4.48
N GLY A 43 16.27 -7.93 -4.59
CA GLY A 43 15.78 -8.83 -5.65
C GLY A 43 15.48 -10.26 -5.20
N SER A 44 15.56 -10.56 -3.90
CA SER A 44 15.16 -11.87 -3.35
C SER A 44 14.61 -11.73 -1.93
N PHE A 45 13.88 -12.76 -1.49
CA PHE A 45 13.35 -12.85 -0.13
C PHE A 45 13.60 -14.24 0.46
N THR A 46 13.95 -14.26 1.74
CA THR A 46 14.09 -15.48 2.55
C THR A 46 13.06 -15.43 3.67
N ALA A 47 12.27 -16.50 3.81
CA ALA A 47 11.27 -16.59 4.86
C ALA A 47 11.89 -16.62 6.26
N ASP A 48 11.20 -16.07 7.25
CA ASP A 48 11.54 -16.19 8.68
C ASP A 48 10.61 -17.22 9.34
N GLY A 49 11.07 -18.46 9.44
CA GLY A 49 10.23 -19.58 9.85
C GLY A 49 9.06 -19.76 8.88
N ASP A 50 7.83 -19.75 9.40
CA ASP A 50 6.60 -19.86 8.61
C ASP A 50 6.14 -18.52 8.00
N THR A 51 6.86 -17.42 8.28
CA THR A 51 6.52 -16.11 7.74
C THR A 51 7.16 -15.92 6.37
N ASN A 52 6.32 -15.83 5.34
CA ASN A 52 6.75 -15.43 4.01
C ASN A 52 6.96 -13.90 4.00
N ILE A 53 8.22 -13.47 3.96
CA ILE A 53 8.58 -12.05 3.85
C ILE A 53 8.73 -11.76 2.36
N ASP A 54 7.86 -10.95 1.77
CA ASP A 54 7.84 -10.68 0.34
C ASP A 54 7.57 -9.21 -0.02
N GLY A 55 7.81 -8.30 0.91
CA GLY A 55 7.76 -6.85 0.72
C GLY A 55 9.07 -6.15 1.10
N ALA A 56 9.42 -5.05 0.41
CA ALA A 56 10.57 -4.23 0.78
C ALA A 56 10.41 -3.63 2.19
N VAL A 57 9.19 -3.33 2.58
CA VAL A 57 8.76 -3.11 3.96
C VAL A 57 7.72 -4.16 4.31
N PHE A 58 7.93 -4.89 5.39
CA PHE A 58 7.02 -5.93 5.85
C PHE A 58 6.70 -5.74 7.34
N ALA A 59 5.43 -5.64 7.67
CA ALA A 59 4.95 -5.47 9.05
C ALA A 59 3.88 -6.51 9.38
N LYS A 60 4.02 -7.16 10.55
CA LYS A 60 2.99 -8.05 11.11
C LYS A 60 1.92 -7.30 11.90
N ASP A 61 2.14 -6.04 12.15
CA ASP A 61 1.28 -5.16 12.95
C ASP A 61 1.11 -3.82 12.21
N ASP A 62 0.33 -2.90 12.77
CA ASP A 62 0.09 -1.57 12.21
C ASP A 62 1.39 -0.85 11.81
N ILE A 63 1.43 -0.34 10.58
CA ILE A 63 2.52 0.52 10.12
C ILE A 63 1.99 1.86 9.60
N THR A 64 2.65 2.93 9.99
CA THR A 64 2.31 4.29 9.54
C THR A 64 3.55 4.98 8.97
N PHE A 65 3.47 5.41 7.73
CA PHE A 65 4.45 6.30 7.09
C PHE A 65 4.02 7.74 7.32
N ASN A 66 4.92 8.58 7.83
CA ASN A 66 4.61 9.99 8.09
C ASN A 66 5.87 10.87 8.00
N GLY A 67 5.69 12.13 8.36
CA GLY A 67 6.74 13.15 8.29
C GLY A 67 6.51 14.13 7.15
N SER A 68 7.53 14.86 6.75
CA SER A 68 7.47 15.83 5.65
C SER A 68 8.70 15.76 4.73
N GLY A 69 9.47 14.69 4.83
CA GLY A 69 10.53 14.33 3.90
C GLY A 69 10.01 13.42 2.78
N SER A 70 10.92 12.91 1.97
CA SER A 70 10.63 11.99 0.87
C SER A 70 11.10 10.58 1.21
N LEU A 71 10.31 9.59 0.81
CA LEU A 71 10.61 8.17 0.94
C LEU A 71 10.43 7.48 -0.42
N THR A 72 11.44 6.75 -0.86
CA THR A 72 11.35 5.84 -2.00
C THR A 72 11.40 4.41 -1.48
N ILE A 73 10.47 3.57 -1.94
CA ILE A 73 10.43 2.14 -1.65
C ILE A 73 10.56 1.40 -2.97
N ASP A 74 11.58 0.54 -3.08
CA ASP A 74 11.87 -0.23 -4.30
C ASP A 74 11.92 -1.72 -4.00
N SER A 75 11.09 -2.49 -4.69
CA SER A 75 10.95 -3.94 -4.49
C SER A 75 10.95 -4.69 -5.84
N PRO A 76 12.12 -4.95 -6.43
CA PRO A 76 12.22 -5.59 -7.74
C PRO A 76 11.79 -7.06 -7.77
N ALA A 77 11.47 -7.69 -6.63
CA ALA A 77 11.06 -9.10 -6.55
C ALA A 77 9.78 -9.34 -5.77
N GLY A 78 9.23 -8.33 -5.10
CA GLY A 78 8.08 -8.50 -4.22
C GLY A 78 7.15 -7.30 -4.21
N HIS A 79 6.37 -7.22 -3.14
CA HIS A 79 5.52 -6.08 -2.85
C HIS A 79 6.36 -4.89 -2.36
N GLY A 80 5.88 -3.68 -2.58
CA GLY A 80 6.51 -2.49 -2.00
C GLY A 80 6.37 -2.48 -0.49
N VAL A 81 5.13 -2.48 -0.01
CA VAL A 81 4.76 -2.54 1.41
C VAL A 81 3.80 -3.70 1.63
N VAL A 82 4.05 -4.50 2.66
CA VAL A 82 3.12 -5.50 3.19
C VAL A 82 2.81 -5.18 4.63
N GLY A 83 1.53 -4.97 4.96
CA GLY A 83 1.01 -4.90 6.32
C GLY A 83 0.04 -6.05 6.57
N LYS A 84 0.28 -6.83 7.63
CA LYS A 84 -0.65 -7.89 8.05
C LYS A 84 -1.78 -7.35 8.95
N ASP A 85 -1.84 -6.04 9.05
CA ASP A 85 -2.81 -5.22 9.76
C ASP A 85 -3.04 -3.94 8.94
N ASP A 86 -3.15 -2.77 9.59
CA ASP A 86 -3.32 -1.47 8.93
C ASP A 86 -2.03 -0.92 8.30
N VAL A 87 -2.11 -0.39 7.08
CA VAL A 87 -1.08 0.46 6.45
C VAL A 87 -1.61 1.89 6.32
N LYS A 88 -0.88 2.86 6.87
CA LYS A 88 -1.28 4.29 6.85
C LYS A 88 -0.22 5.19 6.24
N PHE A 89 -0.64 6.11 5.38
CA PHE A 89 0.17 7.22 4.86
C PHE A 89 -0.42 8.52 5.40
N GLY A 90 0.36 9.21 6.26
CA GLY A 90 -0.08 10.40 6.98
C GLY A 90 0.93 11.53 6.91
N GLY A 91 1.38 11.90 5.71
CA GLY A 91 2.27 13.03 5.44
C GLY A 91 3.52 12.69 4.65
N GLY A 92 4.08 13.69 4.00
CA GLY A 92 5.27 13.59 3.17
C GLY A 92 5.00 13.01 1.79
N THR A 93 6.09 12.73 1.07
CA THR A 93 6.03 12.13 -0.27
C THR A 93 6.54 10.71 -0.21
N CYS A 94 5.77 9.75 -0.76
CA CYS A 94 6.18 8.35 -0.84
C CYS A 94 6.08 7.87 -2.29
N THR A 95 7.17 7.35 -2.83
CA THR A 95 7.21 6.74 -4.17
C THR A 95 7.50 5.25 -4.02
N ILE A 96 6.64 4.40 -4.55
CA ILE A 96 6.71 2.95 -4.43
C ILE A 96 6.81 2.34 -5.82
N THR A 97 7.83 1.51 -6.04
CA THR A 97 7.96 0.67 -7.24
C THR A 97 8.08 -0.78 -6.79
N ALA A 98 7.23 -1.64 -7.32
CA ALA A 98 7.16 -3.04 -6.90
C ALA A 98 6.99 -3.97 -8.10
N ALA A 99 7.56 -5.17 -8.01
CA ALA A 99 7.32 -6.25 -8.99
C ALA A 99 5.99 -6.98 -8.74
N LYS A 100 5.45 -6.88 -7.53
CA LYS A 100 4.11 -7.34 -7.15
C LYS A 100 3.21 -6.13 -6.85
N HIS A 101 2.25 -6.23 -5.89
CA HIS A 101 1.42 -5.10 -5.49
C HIS A 101 2.27 -3.97 -4.90
N GLY A 102 1.89 -2.73 -5.16
CA GLY A 102 2.56 -1.58 -4.56
C GLY A 102 2.41 -1.59 -3.05
N VAL A 103 1.18 -1.70 -2.57
CA VAL A 103 0.82 -1.84 -1.15
C VAL A 103 -0.15 -3.01 -1.02
N GLN A 104 0.15 -3.92 -0.10
CA GLN A 104 -0.77 -4.98 0.34
C GLN A 104 -1.03 -4.82 1.83
N ALA A 105 -2.30 -4.86 2.23
CA ALA A 105 -2.71 -4.84 3.63
C ALA A 105 -3.84 -5.85 3.87
N ASN A 106 -3.94 -6.37 5.10
CA ASN A 106 -5.05 -7.25 5.43
C ASN A 106 -6.29 -6.44 5.88
N ASP A 107 -6.13 -5.48 6.80
CA ASP A 107 -7.28 -4.77 7.37
C ASP A 107 -7.60 -3.48 6.60
N SER A 108 -6.65 -2.57 6.49
CA SER A 108 -6.92 -1.35 5.73
C SER A 108 -5.68 -0.66 5.16
N VAL A 109 -5.89 0.07 4.05
CA VAL A 109 -4.97 1.10 3.59
C VAL A 109 -5.64 2.47 3.74
N ARG A 110 -4.98 3.40 4.44
CA ARG A 110 -5.52 4.73 4.69
C ARG A 110 -4.55 5.83 4.28
N LEU A 111 -5.10 6.85 3.62
CA LEU A 111 -4.34 7.99 3.10
C LEU A 111 -4.91 9.30 3.65
N ALA A 112 -4.02 10.17 4.17
CA ALA A 112 -4.33 11.55 4.52
C ALA A 112 -3.06 12.41 4.48
N GLU A 113 -3.15 13.63 3.97
CA GLU A 113 -2.06 14.63 3.97
C GLU A 113 -0.74 14.14 3.35
N SER A 114 -0.78 13.12 2.49
CA SER A 114 0.39 12.46 1.91
C SER A 114 0.32 12.48 0.38
N ASP A 115 1.47 12.60 -0.27
CA ASP A 115 1.61 12.46 -1.72
C ASP A 115 2.21 11.08 -2.02
N VAL A 116 1.40 10.16 -2.54
CA VAL A 116 1.81 8.78 -2.80
C VAL A 116 1.78 8.50 -4.29
N THR A 117 2.88 7.96 -4.82
CA THR A 117 2.98 7.49 -6.21
C THR A 117 3.34 6.00 -6.20
N ILE A 118 2.58 5.19 -6.91
CA ILE A 118 2.73 3.74 -6.95
C ILE A 118 2.88 3.27 -8.39
N THR A 119 3.86 2.39 -8.61
CA THR A 119 3.96 1.56 -9.81
C THR A 119 4.06 0.11 -9.36
N SER A 120 3.08 -0.71 -9.73
CA SER A 120 3.05 -2.14 -9.45
C SER A 120 3.50 -2.97 -10.65
N GLY A 121 3.70 -4.28 -10.42
CA GLY A 121 4.07 -5.21 -11.46
C GLY A 121 2.93 -5.57 -12.41
N ASN A 122 3.25 -6.31 -13.46
CA ASN A 122 2.25 -6.90 -14.35
C ASN A 122 1.31 -7.82 -13.58
N ASP A 123 0.03 -7.78 -13.87
CA ASP A 123 -1.03 -8.56 -13.21
C ASP A 123 -1.02 -8.37 -11.67
N LYS A 124 -0.75 -7.12 -11.21
CA LYS A 124 -0.72 -6.74 -9.80
C LYS A 124 -1.30 -5.35 -9.57
N ASP A 125 -2.02 -5.21 -8.45
CA ASP A 125 -2.70 -3.98 -8.09
C ASP A 125 -1.73 -2.90 -7.59
N GLY A 126 -2.12 -1.69 -7.73
CA GLY A 126 -1.46 -0.58 -7.06
C GLY A 126 -1.60 -0.70 -5.55
N ILE A 127 -2.84 -0.80 -5.07
CA ILE A 127 -3.21 -1.06 -3.68
C ILE A 127 -4.13 -2.28 -3.64
N HIS A 128 -3.78 -3.28 -2.82
CA HIS A 128 -4.53 -4.50 -2.60
C HIS A 128 -4.85 -4.64 -1.11
N VAL A 129 -6.14 -4.61 -0.75
CA VAL A 129 -6.61 -4.78 0.64
C VAL A 129 -7.52 -5.99 0.69
N SER A 130 -6.97 -7.08 1.24
CA SER A 130 -7.65 -8.36 1.33
C SER A 130 -7.22 -9.05 2.60
N ASP A 131 -8.16 -9.51 3.40
CA ASP A 131 -7.81 -10.29 4.56
C ASP A 131 -7.34 -11.70 4.14
N ASP A 132 -6.31 -12.22 4.84
CA ASP A 132 -5.81 -13.59 4.65
C ASP A 132 -6.75 -14.61 5.36
N ALA A 133 -7.93 -14.22 5.82
CA ALA A 133 -8.85 -15.14 6.45
C ALA A 133 -9.19 -16.21 5.41
N ASP A 134 -8.86 -17.46 5.71
CA ASP A 134 -9.44 -18.60 5.01
C ASP A 134 -10.95 -18.32 4.92
N GLU A 135 -11.48 -18.29 3.70
CA GLU A 135 -12.91 -18.10 3.46
C GLU A 135 -13.71 -19.15 4.24
N GLU A 136 -13.87 -18.95 5.53
CA GLU A 136 -14.90 -19.65 6.28
C GLU A 136 -16.22 -19.19 5.67
N GLU A 137 -16.90 -20.12 5.02
CA GLU A 137 -18.17 -19.92 4.34
C GLU A 137 -19.09 -19.03 5.19
N GLY A 138 -19.23 -17.75 4.79
CA GLY A 138 -20.17 -16.81 5.38
C GLY A 138 -19.58 -15.69 6.26
N THR A 139 -18.27 -15.50 6.34
CA THR A 139 -17.67 -14.27 6.89
C THR A 139 -17.48 -13.27 5.76
N GLU A 140 -18.14 -12.11 5.85
CA GLU A 140 -17.86 -10.99 4.94
C GLU A 140 -16.55 -10.34 5.38
N SER A 141 -15.65 -10.04 4.42
CA SER A 141 -14.45 -9.27 4.67
C SER A 141 -14.81 -7.87 5.17
N ASP A 142 -14.03 -7.32 6.09
CA ASP A 142 -14.11 -5.93 6.54
C ASP A 142 -12.91 -5.09 6.09
N SER A 143 -12.07 -5.64 5.23
CA SER A 143 -10.91 -4.96 4.68
C SER A 143 -11.28 -3.79 3.76
N PHE A 144 -10.64 -2.64 3.92
CA PHE A 144 -11.05 -1.44 3.18
C PHE A 144 -9.90 -0.49 2.80
N PHE A 145 -10.15 0.29 1.75
CA PHE A 145 -9.37 1.48 1.43
C PHE A 145 -10.11 2.75 1.88
N TYR A 146 -9.36 3.71 2.44
CA TYR A 146 -9.89 5.01 2.85
C TYR A 146 -8.96 6.16 2.49
N MET A 147 -9.47 7.20 1.85
CA MET A 147 -8.74 8.42 1.55
C MET A 147 -9.51 9.65 2.02
N ALA A 148 -8.90 10.39 2.95
CA ALA A 148 -9.46 11.65 3.47
C ALA A 148 -8.94 12.88 2.71
N ASP A 149 -7.68 12.90 2.32
CA ASP A 149 -7.00 14.04 1.67
C ASP A 149 -5.65 13.58 1.08
N GLY A 150 -4.91 14.50 0.44
CA GLY A 150 -3.61 14.23 -0.17
C GLY A 150 -3.70 13.89 -1.66
N SER A 151 -2.67 13.26 -2.20
CA SER A 151 -2.66 12.79 -3.58
C SER A 151 -2.20 11.34 -3.71
N LEU A 152 -2.85 10.60 -4.60
CA LEU A 152 -2.51 9.23 -4.93
C LEU A 152 -2.44 9.09 -6.45
N THR A 153 -1.25 8.73 -6.96
CA THR A 153 -1.04 8.45 -8.37
C THR A 153 -0.64 6.99 -8.54
N ILE A 154 -1.34 6.26 -9.40
CA ILE A 154 -1.12 4.82 -9.62
C ILE A 154 -0.91 4.53 -11.09
N SER A 155 0.01 3.60 -11.37
CA SER A 155 0.11 2.83 -12.61
C SER A 155 0.25 1.36 -12.22
N SER A 156 -0.72 0.53 -12.56
CA SER A 156 -0.83 -0.86 -12.15
C SER A 156 -1.01 -1.79 -13.34
N GLY A 157 -0.59 -3.04 -13.17
CA GLY A 157 -0.78 -4.08 -14.18
C GLY A 157 -2.12 -4.81 -14.04
N ASP A 158 -2.77 -4.69 -12.89
CA ASP A 158 -4.11 -5.14 -12.58
C ASP A 158 -4.89 -3.94 -12.02
N ASP A 159 -5.58 -4.04 -10.89
CA ASP A 159 -6.42 -2.95 -10.42
C ASP A 159 -5.60 -1.77 -9.85
N GLY A 160 -6.14 -0.58 -10.03
CA GLY A 160 -5.57 0.60 -9.39
C GLY A 160 -5.69 0.49 -7.87
N ILE A 161 -6.91 0.29 -7.39
CA ILE A 161 -7.25 0.07 -5.97
C ILE A 161 -8.24 -1.09 -5.90
N HIS A 162 -7.85 -2.16 -5.20
CA HIS A 162 -8.71 -3.28 -4.86
C HIS A 162 -8.91 -3.35 -3.34
N ALA A 163 -10.15 -3.50 -2.88
CA ALA A 163 -10.47 -3.78 -1.49
C ALA A 163 -11.67 -4.74 -1.41
N ASP A 164 -11.52 -5.87 -0.71
CA ASP A 164 -12.58 -6.90 -0.65
C ASP A 164 -13.91 -6.36 -0.12
N ALA A 165 -13.90 -5.43 0.84
CA ALA A 165 -15.13 -4.87 1.39
C ALA A 165 -15.46 -3.47 0.84
N ALA A 166 -14.67 -2.45 1.16
CA ALA A 166 -15.08 -1.09 0.85
C ALA A 166 -13.96 -0.19 0.35
N VAL A 167 -14.27 0.65 -0.63
CA VAL A 167 -13.44 1.79 -1.02
C VAL A 167 -14.16 3.08 -0.67
N ASN A 168 -13.58 3.88 0.23
CA ASN A 168 -14.16 5.14 0.72
C ASN A 168 -13.25 6.32 0.41
N ILE A 169 -13.71 7.25 -0.42
CA ILE A 169 -12.98 8.47 -0.81
C ILE A 169 -13.79 9.67 -0.36
N GLU A 170 -13.28 10.40 0.64
CA GLU A 170 -13.90 11.61 1.19
C GLU A 170 -13.24 12.90 0.67
N GLY A 171 -12.02 12.80 0.13
CA GLY A 171 -11.28 13.97 -0.35
C GLY A 171 -10.00 13.58 -1.09
N GLY A 172 -9.20 14.60 -1.41
CA GLY A 172 -7.91 14.43 -2.08
C GLY A 172 -8.02 14.31 -3.61
N THR A 173 -6.93 13.88 -4.22
CA THR A 173 -6.82 13.68 -5.66
C THR A 173 -6.30 12.28 -5.97
N ILE A 174 -7.05 11.51 -6.73
CA ILE A 174 -6.64 10.19 -7.22
C ILE A 174 -6.47 10.26 -8.74
N VAL A 175 -5.32 9.80 -9.23
CA VAL A 175 -5.04 9.65 -10.65
C VAL A 175 -4.55 8.22 -10.90
N ILE A 176 -5.32 7.42 -11.59
CA ILE A 176 -4.91 6.10 -12.07
C ILE A 176 -4.61 6.24 -13.56
N ASN A 177 -3.32 6.19 -13.90
CA ASN A 177 -2.84 6.39 -15.27
C ASN A 177 -3.06 5.17 -16.15
N GLU A 178 -2.96 3.98 -15.55
CA GLU A 178 -3.10 2.69 -16.22
C GLU A 178 -3.53 1.65 -15.17
N SER A 179 -4.50 0.80 -15.52
CA SER A 179 -4.96 -0.35 -14.73
C SER A 179 -5.79 -1.29 -15.59
N TYR A 180 -6.06 -2.50 -15.11
CA TYR A 180 -7.11 -3.35 -15.66
C TYR A 180 -8.47 -2.79 -15.24
N GLU A 181 -8.79 -2.79 -13.93
CA GLU A 181 -9.89 -2.02 -13.36
C GLU A 181 -9.36 -0.80 -12.59
N GLY A 182 -10.12 0.29 -12.60
CA GLY A 182 -9.69 1.50 -11.91
C GLY A 182 -9.77 1.36 -10.40
N ILE A 183 -10.96 1.12 -9.90
CA ILE A 183 -11.25 0.89 -8.47
C ILE A 183 -12.24 -0.25 -8.36
N GLU A 184 -11.88 -1.27 -7.57
CA GLU A 184 -12.71 -2.43 -7.27
C GLU A 184 -12.99 -2.53 -5.77
N GLY A 185 -14.21 -2.98 -5.43
CA GLY A 185 -14.61 -3.30 -4.06
C GLY A 185 -16.06 -3.76 -3.98
N LEU A 186 -16.44 -4.44 -2.88
CA LEU A 186 -17.85 -4.79 -2.63
C LEU A 186 -18.72 -3.52 -2.61
N SER A 187 -18.20 -2.43 -2.07
CA SER A 187 -18.86 -1.12 -2.11
C SER A 187 -17.86 0.01 -2.38
N ILE A 188 -18.28 0.98 -3.20
CA ILE A 188 -17.48 2.16 -3.51
C ILE A 188 -18.25 3.41 -3.13
N SER A 189 -17.67 4.27 -2.28
CA SER A 189 -18.24 5.55 -1.87
C SER A 189 -17.26 6.68 -2.19
N ILE A 190 -17.64 7.56 -3.10
CA ILE A 190 -16.86 8.78 -3.42
C ILE A 190 -17.72 9.99 -3.06
N SER A 191 -17.43 10.59 -1.91
CA SER A 191 -18.18 11.72 -1.36
C SER A 191 -17.48 13.06 -1.54
N GLY A 192 -16.21 13.06 -1.98
CA GLY A 192 -15.43 14.27 -2.21
C GLY A 192 -14.17 14.01 -3.02
N GLY A 193 -13.37 15.07 -3.21
CA GLY A 193 -12.12 15.01 -3.95
C GLY A 193 -12.25 15.03 -5.47
N SER A 194 -11.20 14.61 -6.15
CA SER A 194 -11.11 14.48 -7.60
C SER A 194 -10.52 13.14 -7.98
N THR A 195 -11.22 12.36 -8.79
CA THR A 195 -10.77 11.04 -9.23
C THR A 195 -10.72 11.01 -10.77
N THR A 196 -9.57 10.63 -11.31
CA THR A 196 -9.33 10.44 -12.75
C THR A 196 -8.79 9.04 -12.97
N LEU A 197 -9.45 8.25 -13.79
CA LEU A 197 -9.12 6.85 -14.01
C LEU A 197 -8.89 6.59 -15.52
N THR A 198 -7.89 5.76 -15.81
CA THR A 198 -7.69 5.12 -17.11
C THR A 198 -7.58 3.62 -16.88
N ALA A 199 -8.62 2.89 -17.22
CA ALA A 199 -8.69 1.45 -17.08
C ALA A 199 -8.94 0.80 -18.44
N SER A 200 -8.48 -0.44 -18.61
CA SER A 200 -8.68 -1.21 -19.83
C SER A 200 -10.00 -1.98 -19.81
N ASP A 201 -10.56 -2.23 -18.65
CA ASP A 201 -11.88 -2.81 -18.43
C ASP A 201 -12.77 -1.79 -17.69
N ASP A 202 -13.16 -2.01 -16.45
CA ASP A 202 -14.08 -1.11 -15.74
C ASP A 202 -13.35 0.02 -15.00
N GLY A 203 -13.86 1.27 -15.13
CA GLY A 203 -13.36 2.38 -14.31
C GLY A 203 -13.66 2.21 -12.83
N LEU A 204 -14.88 1.76 -12.51
CA LEU A 204 -15.35 1.41 -11.15
C LEU A 204 -16.08 0.09 -11.22
N ASN A 205 -15.61 -0.90 -10.48
CA ASN A 205 -16.24 -2.21 -10.29
C ASN A 205 -16.71 -2.37 -8.85
N ALA A 206 -18.03 -2.26 -8.62
CA ALA A 206 -18.65 -2.44 -7.30
C ALA A 206 -19.39 -3.80 -7.21
N ALA A 207 -18.98 -4.76 -8.01
CA ALA A 207 -19.56 -6.10 -8.06
C ALA A 207 -18.94 -7.05 -7.03
N GLY A 208 -18.16 -6.51 -6.13
CA GLY A 208 -17.29 -7.20 -5.21
C GLY A 208 -17.73 -8.54 -4.71
N GLY A 209 -16.74 -9.39 -4.57
CA GLY A 209 -16.74 -10.61 -3.80
C GLY A 209 -17.80 -11.63 -4.16
N ASN A 210 -17.41 -12.67 -4.83
CA ASN A 210 -18.21 -13.89 -4.85
C ASN A 210 -18.01 -14.67 -3.58
#